data_64b30dec045f93607c60f9431291903a
#
_entry.id   64b30dec045f93607c60f9431291903a
#
_cell.length_a   1.000
_cell.length_b   1.000
_cell.length_c   1.000
_cell.angle_alpha   90.00
_cell.angle_beta   90.00
_cell.angle_gamma   90.00
#
_symmetry.space_group_name_H-M   'P 1'
#
loop_
_entity.id
_entity.type
_entity.pdbx_description
1 polymer ?
#
loop_
_entity_poly.entity_id
_entity_poly.type
_entity_poly.pdbx_seq_one_letter_code
_entity_poly.pdbx_strand_id
1 'polypeptide(L)'
;MASGATVLQVPGPEGAVRDVRISSPDRVIWPTTNNTEETNGAVGTDRAEITKLQLAEYTVAVADAMMRALGDRPVTLQRFPQGTEGEEFFSKNPPRGVPDWARSVICTYPSARSHPQLVIDEIATAVWAVQMNTVTFHPWPVRSDNNDKPR
;
A
#
# COMPACT_ATOMS: atom_id res chain seq x y z
N MET A 1 -13.81 10.27 20.25
CA MET A 1 -13.45 8.89 20.63
C MET A 1 -12.60 8.27 19.53
N ALA A 2 -11.48 7.69 19.88
CA ALA A 2 -10.72 6.92 18.91
C ALA A 2 -11.55 5.69 18.51
N SER A 3 -11.81 5.52 17.21
CA SER A 3 -12.44 4.31 16.72
C SER A 3 -11.53 3.11 16.95
N GLY A 4 -12.12 2.01 17.39
CA GLY A 4 -11.37 0.75 17.56
C GLY A 4 -10.81 0.27 16.24
N ALA A 5 -9.76 -0.56 16.32
CA ALA A 5 -9.22 -1.19 15.14
C ALA A 5 -10.22 -2.17 14.53
N THR A 6 -10.16 -2.30 13.20
CA THR A 6 -10.93 -3.28 12.44
C THR A 6 -9.98 -4.34 11.92
N VAL A 7 -10.39 -5.60 11.96
CA VAL A 7 -9.61 -6.71 11.36
C VAL A 7 -10.24 -7.09 10.03
N LEU A 8 -9.45 -7.05 8.96
CA LEU A 8 -9.84 -7.56 7.65
C LEU A 8 -9.29 -8.96 7.48
N GLN A 9 -10.17 -9.88 7.06
CA GLN A 9 -9.76 -11.21 6.66
C GLN A 9 -9.43 -11.20 5.15
N VAL A 10 -8.18 -11.43 4.84
CA VAL A 10 -7.67 -11.32 3.47
C VAL A 10 -7.29 -12.71 2.97
N PRO A 11 -7.82 -13.15 1.81
CA PRO A 11 -7.43 -14.44 1.24
C PRO A 11 -5.94 -14.47 0.95
N GLY A 12 -5.29 -15.54 1.37
CA GLY A 12 -3.89 -15.82 1.11
C GLY A 12 -3.69 -17.03 0.21
N PRO A 13 -2.44 -17.42 -0.03
CA PRO A 13 -2.13 -18.58 -0.84
C PRO A 13 -2.61 -19.88 -0.20
N GLU A 14 -2.97 -20.86 -1.03
CA GLU A 14 -3.36 -22.20 -0.63
C GLU A 14 -4.55 -22.24 0.35
N GLY A 15 -5.50 -21.32 0.20
CA GLY A 15 -6.66 -21.23 1.08
C GLY A 15 -6.39 -20.64 2.46
N ALA A 16 -5.19 -20.12 2.69
CA ALA A 16 -4.89 -19.42 3.93
C ALA A 16 -5.71 -18.12 4.02
N VAL A 17 -6.01 -17.71 5.25
CA VAL A 17 -6.65 -16.42 5.54
C VAL A 17 -5.70 -15.64 6.44
N ARG A 18 -5.43 -14.40 6.03
CA ARG A 18 -4.60 -13.49 6.81
C ARG A 18 -5.49 -12.48 7.53
N ASP A 19 -5.33 -12.38 8.82
CA ASP A 19 -6.00 -11.33 9.60
C ASP A 19 -5.11 -10.09 9.60
N VAL A 20 -5.56 -9.03 8.95
CA VAL A 20 -4.84 -7.76 8.91
C VAL A 20 -5.58 -6.75 9.77
N ARG A 21 -4.96 -6.32 10.85
CA ARG A 21 -5.52 -5.33 11.76
C ARG A 21 -5.31 -3.93 11.20
N ILE A 22 -6.40 -3.22 10.99
CA ILE A 22 -6.38 -1.82 10.54
C ILE A 22 -6.64 -0.93 11.75
N SER A 23 -5.62 -0.26 12.22
CA SER A 23 -5.73 0.74 13.28
C SER A 23 -6.19 2.07 12.68
N SER A 24 -6.91 2.87 13.45
CA SER A 24 -7.46 4.14 12.99
C SER A 24 -8.18 4.01 11.62
N PRO A 25 -9.18 3.10 11.52
CA PRO A 25 -9.81 2.80 10.24
C PRO A 25 -10.50 4.03 9.62
N ASP A 26 -10.95 4.97 10.44
CA ASP A 26 -11.64 6.18 10.00
C ASP A 26 -10.68 7.32 9.64
N ARG A 27 -9.36 7.10 9.72
CA ARG A 27 -8.39 8.11 9.31
C ARG A 27 -8.62 8.49 7.85
N VAL A 28 -8.78 9.77 7.57
CA VAL A 28 -8.97 10.27 6.22
C VAL A 28 -7.64 10.27 5.48
N ILE A 29 -7.58 9.55 4.36
CA ILE A 29 -6.40 9.51 3.47
C ILE A 29 -6.57 10.55 2.37
N TRP A 30 -7.74 10.57 1.70
CA TRP A 30 -8.09 11.63 0.76
C TRP A 30 -9.22 12.44 1.34
N PRO A 31 -8.99 13.74 1.63
CA PRO A 31 -10.05 14.61 2.11
C PRO A 31 -11.08 14.92 1.00
N THR A 32 -12.23 15.39 1.41
CA THR A 32 -13.25 15.87 0.49
C THR A 32 -12.70 17.04 -0.32
N THR A 33 -12.85 16.98 -1.64
CA THR A 33 -12.57 18.13 -2.49
C THR A 33 -13.90 18.77 -2.90
N ASN A 34 -14.18 19.94 -2.39
CA ASN A 34 -15.24 20.80 -2.90
C ASN A 34 -14.63 21.70 -3.95
N ASN A 35 -14.78 21.34 -5.21
CA ASN A 35 -14.38 22.23 -6.30
C ASN A 35 -15.41 23.34 -6.43
N THR A 36 -15.15 24.44 -5.72
CA THR A 36 -15.94 25.66 -5.85
C THR A 36 -15.43 26.59 -6.96
N GLU A 37 -14.36 26.22 -7.66
CA GLU A 37 -13.86 27.02 -8.75
C GLU A 37 -14.49 26.57 -10.08
N GLU A 38 -15.37 27.38 -10.61
CA GLU A 38 -15.83 27.28 -11.99
C GLU A 38 -14.69 27.55 -12.94
N THR A 39 -13.94 26.51 -13.31
CA THR A 39 -13.02 26.61 -14.43
C THR A 39 -13.65 26.01 -15.68
N ASN A 40 -14.12 26.89 -16.56
CA ASN A 40 -14.38 26.63 -17.99
C ASN A 40 -15.21 25.36 -18.31
N GLY A 41 -16.38 25.20 -17.70
CA GLY A 41 -17.35 24.18 -18.10
C GLY A 41 -17.00 22.74 -17.80
N ALA A 42 -15.94 22.49 -17.06
CA ALA A 42 -15.69 21.18 -16.47
C ALA A 42 -16.58 21.02 -15.23
N VAL A 43 -17.43 20.00 -15.23
CA VAL A 43 -18.21 19.62 -14.04
C VAL A 43 -17.20 19.17 -12.99
N GLY A 44 -16.98 20.01 -11.98
CA GLY A 44 -16.22 19.62 -10.81
C GLY A 44 -16.96 18.49 -10.11
N THR A 45 -16.38 17.29 -10.08
CA THR A 45 -16.94 16.19 -9.31
C THR A 45 -16.53 16.39 -7.86
N ASP A 46 -17.50 16.69 -6.99
CA ASP A 46 -17.32 16.62 -5.56
C ASP A 46 -16.91 15.19 -5.22
N ARG A 47 -15.70 15.03 -4.67
CA ARG A 47 -15.24 13.71 -4.23
C ARG A 47 -15.41 13.60 -2.73
N ALA A 48 -16.13 12.55 -2.29
CA ALA A 48 -16.21 12.21 -0.88
C ALA A 48 -14.82 11.81 -0.34
N GLU A 49 -14.61 11.99 0.94
CA GLU A 49 -13.40 11.57 1.62
C GLU A 49 -13.22 10.04 1.53
N ILE A 50 -11.97 9.60 1.47
CA ILE A 50 -11.59 8.19 1.49
C ILE A 50 -10.81 7.92 2.77
N THR A 51 -11.27 6.96 3.54
CA THR A 51 -10.63 6.54 4.78
C THR A 51 -9.62 5.43 4.55
N LYS A 52 -8.77 5.21 5.55
CA LYS A 52 -7.79 4.12 5.56
C LYS A 52 -8.46 2.75 5.36
N LEU A 53 -9.57 2.49 6.05
CA LEU A 53 -10.31 1.23 5.90
C LEU A 53 -10.84 1.06 4.48
N GLN A 54 -11.41 2.12 3.90
CA GLN A 54 -11.91 2.07 2.51
C GLN A 54 -10.79 1.77 1.51
N LEU A 55 -9.60 2.35 1.71
CA LEU A 55 -8.44 2.05 0.87
C LEU A 55 -7.99 0.59 1.03
N ALA A 56 -7.99 0.08 2.26
CA ALA A 56 -7.65 -1.33 2.51
C ALA A 56 -8.67 -2.28 1.86
N GLU A 57 -9.95 -2.00 1.98
CA GLU A 57 -11.01 -2.79 1.34
C GLU A 57 -10.92 -2.74 -0.19
N TYR A 58 -10.64 -1.57 -0.74
CA TYR A 58 -10.40 -1.41 -2.17
C TYR A 58 -9.21 -2.25 -2.65
N THR A 59 -8.14 -2.28 -1.87
CA THR A 59 -6.96 -3.09 -2.19
C THR A 59 -7.31 -4.58 -2.29
N VAL A 60 -8.15 -5.08 -1.38
CA VAL A 60 -8.67 -6.45 -1.46
C VAL A 60 -9.53 -6.65 -2.71
N ALA A 61 -10.39 -5.68 -3.03
CA ALA A 61 -11.30 -5.78 -4.17
C ALA A 61 -10.57 -5.84 -5.52
N VAL A 62 -9.42 -5.19 -5.65
CA VAL A 62 -8.63 -5.15 -6.88
C VAL A 62 -7.42 -6.08 -6.84
N ALA A 63 -7.42 -7.05 -5.95
CA ALA A 63 -6.29 -7.93 -5.67
C ALA A 63 -5.67 -8.55 -6.92
N ASP A 64 -6.48 -9.11 -7.81
CA ASP A 64 -5.97 -9.77 -9.02
C ASP A 64 -5.20 -8.80 -9.93
N ALA A 65 -5.73 -7.61 -10.12
CA ALA A 65 -5.07 -6.59 -10.94
C ALA A 65 -3.77 -6.11 -10.28
N MET A 66 -3.80 -5.86 -8.97
CA MET A 66 -2.60 -5.46 -8.24
C MET A 66 -1.51 -6.53 -8.27
N MET A 67 -1.89 -7.79 -8.09
CA MET A 67 -0.93 -8.89 -8.11
C MET A 67 -0.30 -9.09 -9.49
N ARG A 68 -1.04 -8.81 -10.57
CA ARG A 68 -0.44 -8.82 -11.92
C ARG A 68 0.63 -7.74 -12.09
N ALA A 69 0.43 -6.57 -11.47
CA ALA A 69 1.35 -5.43 -11.59
C ALA A 69 2.52 -5.52 -10.60
N LEU A 70 2.24 -5.88 -9.36
CA LEU A 70 3.19 -5.83 -8.25
C LEU A 70 3.76 -7.19 -7.86
N GLY A 71 3.10 -8.27 -8.27
CA GLY A 71 3.38 -9.61 -7.75
C GLY A 71 4.84 -10.01 -7.87
N ASP A 72 5.38 -10.47 -6.76
CA ASP A 72 6.76 -10.95 -6.64
C ASP A 72 7.83 -9.91 -6.97
N ARG A 73 7.49 -8.62 -6.86
CA ARG A 73 8.43 -7.52 -7.06
C ARG A 73 8.79 -6.85 -5.75
N PRO A 74 10.07 -6.49 -5.55
CA PRO A 74 10.42 -5.58 -4.45
C PRO A 74 9.72 -4.24 -4.64
N VAL A 75 9.26 -3.64 -3.55
CA VAL A 75 8.54 -2.36 -3.60
C VAL A 75 9.12 -1.36 -2.60
N THR A 76 9.07 -0.10 -2.99
CA THR A 76 9.22 1.03 -2.08
C THR A 76 7.84 1.56 -1.76
N LEU A 77 7.56 1.81 -0.50
CA LEU A 77 6.26 2.29 -0.04
C LEU A 77 6.29 3.81 0.08
N GLN A 78 5.33 4.47 -0.53
CA GLN A 78 5.11 5.91 -0.34
C GLN A 78 3.99 6.09 0.67
N ARG A 79 4.35 6.59 1.85
CA ARG A 79 3.49 6.62 3.03
C ARG A 79 3.03 8.03 3.33
N PHE A 80 1.76 8.16 3.71
CA PHE A 80 1.10 9.43 4.02
C PHE A 80 0.43 9.35 5.40
N PRO A 81 1.18 9.46 6.50
CA PRO A 81 0.61 9.28 7.85
C PRO A 81 -0.50 10.25 8.19
N GLN A 82 -0.53 11.42 7.55
CA GLN A 82 -1.51 12.48 7.77
C GLN A 82 -2.42 12.70 6.56
N GLY A 83 -2.48 11.72 5.64
CA GLY A 83 -3.26 11.84 4.41
C GLY A 83 -2.47 12.47 3.27
N THR A 84 -3.08 12.47 2.08
CA THR A 84 -2.40 12.88 0.84
C THR A 84 -2.04 14.35 0.76
N GLU A 85 -2.65 15.20 1.59
CA GLU A 85 -2.33 16.62 1.67
C GLU A 85 -1.25 16.94 2.70
N GLY A 86 -0.85 15.96 3.52
CA GLY A 86 0.20 16.08 4.51
C GLY A 86 1.57 15.68 3.98
N GLU A 87 2.51 15.60 4.89
CA GLU A 87 3.86 15.16 4.56
C GLU A 87 3.88 13.69 4.15
N GLU A 88 4.71 13.38 3.17
CA GLU A 88 4.95 12.03 2.70
C GLU A 88 6.38 11.59 2.99
N PHE A 89 6.60 10.29 3.09
CA PHE A 89 7.95 9.74 3.10
C PHE A 89 7.99 8.38 2.44
N PHE A 90 9.18 8.01 1.95
CA PHE A 90 9.40 6.75 1.26
C PHE A 90 10.05 5.74 2.20
N SER A 91 9.50 4.54 2.27
CA SER A 91 10.08 3.42 2.99
C SER A 91 10.70 2.44 2.00
N LYS A 92 12.01 2.42 1.92
CA LYS A 92 12.77 1.42 1.16
C LYS A 92 12.88 0.13 1.94
N ASN A 93 13.20 0.22 3.23
CA ASN A 93 13.21 -0.92 4.13
C ASN A 93 11.79 -1.28 4.56
N PRO A 94 11.50 -2.56 4.83
CA PRO A 94 10.22 -2.93 5.43
C PRO A 94 9.98 -2.16 6.73
N PRO A 95 8.79 -1.57 6.93
CA PRO A 95 8.47 -0.92 8.19
C PRO A 95 8.49 -1.89 9.37
N ARG A 96 8.62 -1.36 10.58
CA ARG A 96 8.53 -2.19 11.80
C ARG A 96 7.16 -2.83 11.91
N GLY A 97 7.14 -4.04 12.47
CA GLY A 97 5.90 -4.77 12.67
C GLY A 97 5.46 -5.60 11.46
N VAL A 98 6.38 -5.83 10.52
CA VAL A 98 6.13 -6.72 9.39
C VAL A 98 5.62 -8.07 9.89
N PRO A 99 4.46 -8.56 9.39
CA PRO A 99 3.97 -9.88 9.77
C PRO A 99 4.94 -11.00 9.36
N ASP A 100 4.91 -12.10 10.09
CA ASP A 100 5.80 -13.25 9.83
C ASP A 100 5.60 -13.85 8.43
N TRP A 101 4.39 -13.76 7.90
CA TRP A 101 4.06 -14.26 6.56
C TRP A 101 4.45 -13.30 5.44
N ALA A 102 4.79 -12.05 5.74
CA ALA A 102 5.24 -11.10 4.74
C ALA A 102 6.72 -11.36 4.39
N ARG A 103 7.04 -11.27 3.11
CA ARG A 103 8.35 -11.62 2.59
C ARG A 103 9.14 -10.38 2.23
N SER A 104 10.45 -10.44 2.41
CA SER A 104 11.38 -9.43 1.92
C SER A 104 12.57 -10.07 1.21
N VAL A 105 13.23 -9.32 0.37
CA VAL A 105 14.47 -9.74 -0.32
C VAL A 105 15.53 -8.67 -0.17
N ILE A 106 16.79 -9.07 -0.21
CA ILE A 106 17.90 -8.12 -0.18
C ILE A 106 18.12 -7.59 -1.61
N CYS A 107 18.05 -6.29 -1.76
CA CYS A 107 18.33 -5.61 -3.01
C CYS A 107 19.64 -4.81 -2.90
N THR A 108 20.49 -4.90 -3.90
CA THR A 108 21.73 -4.15 -3.98
C THR A 108 21.54 -2.96 -4.92
N TYR A 109 21.91 -1.79 -4.45
CA TYR A 109 21.79 -0.53 -5.18
C TYR A 109 23.08 -0.21 -5.92
N PRO A 110 23.03 0.69 -6.93
CA PRO A 110 24.25 1.12 -7.63
C PRO A 110 25.32 1.70 -6.73
N SER A 111 24.95 2.20 -5.55
CA SER A 111 25.90 2.67 -4.52
C SER A 111 26.62 1.54 -3.78
N ALA A 112 26.43 0.29 -4.19
CA ALA A 112 26.92 -0.94 -3.54
C ALA A 112 26.35 -1.17 -2.12
N ARG A 113 25.34 -0.42 -1.71
CA ARG A 113 24.61 -0.66 -0.48
C ARG A 113 23.52 -1.69 -0.73
N SER A 114 23.28 -2.55 0.26
CA SER A 114 22.23 -3.56 0.21
C SER A 114 21.22 -3.31 1.32
N HIS A 115 19.94 -3.40 1.00
CA HIS A 115 18.85 -3.23 1.95
C HIS A 115 17.78 -4.28 1.72
N PRO A 116 17.11 -4.76 2.78
CA PRO A 116 15.90 -5.55 2.58
C PRO A 116 14.81 -4.68 1.99
N GLN A 117 14.05 -5.23 1.05
CA GLN A 117 12.87 -4.62 0.48
C GLN A 117 11.68 -5.55 0.63
N LEU A 118 10.51 -4.99 0.93
CA LEU A 118 9.27 -5.75 0.98
C LEU A 118 8.91 -6.26 -0.41
N VAL A 119 8.44 -7.49 -0.49
CA VAL A 119 7.95 -8.11 -1.72
C VAL A 119 6.45 -8.32 -1.58
N ILE A 120 5.69 -7.93 -2.59
CA ILE A 120 4.25 -8.19 -2.63
C ILE A 120 4.04 -9.53 -3.31
N ASP A 121 4.10 -10.61 -2.56
CA ASP A 121 3.86 -11.96 -3.05
C ASP A 121 2.44 -12.48 -2.74
N GLU A 122 1.70 -11.77 -1.91
CA GLU A 122 0.29 -11.98 -1.65
C GLU A 122 -0.39 -10.64 -1.35
N ILE A 123 -1.69 -10.57 -1.61
CA ILE A 123 -2.41 -9.29 -1.44
C ILE A 123 -2.46 -8.81 0.01
N ALA A 124 -2.42 -9.72 0.97
CA ALA A 124 -2.41 -9.36 2.38
C ALA A 124 -1.20 -8.47 2.74
N THR A 125 -0.07 -8.65 2.07
CA THR A 125 1.10 -7.78 2.25
C THR A 125 0.79 -6.34 1.82
N ALA A 126 0.09 -6.17 0.69
CA ALA A 126 -0.33 -4.84 0.23
C ALA A 126 -1.35 -4.22 1.20
N VAL A 127 -2.28 -5.00 1.72
CA VAL A 127 -3.26 -4.53 2.71
C VAL A 127 -2.56 -4.10 4.00
N TRP A 128 -1.57 -4.85 4.45
CA TRP A 128 -0.77 -4.47 5.60
C TRP A 128 0.00 -3.17 5.33
N ALA A 129 0.53 -2.98 4.13
CA ALA A 129 1.20 -1.73 3.76
C ALA A 129 0.22 -0.54 3.84
N VAL A 130 -1.05 -0.72 3.44
CA VAL A 130 -2.09 0.30 3.63
C VAL A 130 -2.29 0.59 5.12
N GLN A 131 -2.27 -0.43 5.97
CA GLN A 131 -2.30 -0.24 7.42
C GLN A 131 -1.16 0.69 7.89
N MET A 132 -0.01 0.63 7.23
CA MET A 132 1.14 1.49 7.49
C MET A 132 1.08 2.83 6.74
N ASN A 133 -0.13 3.23 6.31
CA ASN A 133 -0.44 4.48 5.61
C ASN A 133 0.16 4.59 4.20
N THR A 134 0.43 3.48 3.55
CA THR A 134 0.91 3.46 2.17
C THR A 134 -0.24 3.76 1.22
N VAL A 135 -0.02 4.69 0.31
CA VAL A 135 -0.95 5.04 -0.77
C VAL A 135 -0.41 4.60 -2.12
N THR A 136 0.88 4.80 -2.34
CA THR A 136 1.51 4.47 -3.62
C THR A 136 2.60 3.42 -3.41
N PHE A 137 2.57 2.40 -4.26
CA PHE A 137 3.57 1.34 -4.32
C PHE A 137 4.47 1.58 -5.52
N HIS A 138 5.78 1.60 -5.31
CA HIS A 138 6.77 1.77 -6.37
C HIS A 138 7.50 0.45 -6.58
N PRO A 139 7.04 -0.39 -7.52
CA PRO A 139 7.67 -1.68 -7.77
C PRO A 139 8.96 -1.53 -8.55
N TRP A 140 9.92 -2.41 -8.27
CA TRP A 140 11.10 -2.55 -9.09
C TRP A 140 10.74 -3.20 -10.43
N PRO A 141 11.53 -2.94 -11.49
CA PRO A 141 11.29 -3.57 -12.81
C PRO A 141 11.71 -5.04 -12.85
N VAL A 142 12.15 -5.60 -11.72
CA VAL A 142 12.64 -6.98 -11.59
C VAL A 142 11.74 -7.75 -10.63
N ARG A 143 11.76 -9.08 -10.73
CA ARG A 143 11.12 -9.96 -9.76
C ARG A 143 12.11 -10.41 -8.69
N SER A 144 11.60 -10.86 -7.56
CA SER A 144 12.42 -11.24 -6.41
C SER A 144 13.29 -12.49 -6.65
N ASP A 145 12.91 -13.34 -7.61
CA ASP A 145 13.66 -14.51 -7.98
C ASP A 145 14.89 -14.19 -8.87
N ASN A 146 14.89 -13.03 -9.49
CA ASN A 146 15.96 -12.59 -10.39
C ASN A 146 16.01 -11.07 -10.44
N ASN A 147 16.50 -10.48 -9.36
CA ASN A 147 16.54 -9.03 -9.20
C ASN A 147 17.62 -8.33 -10.03
N ASP A 148 18.41 -9.08 -10.81
CA ASP A 148 19.42 -8.52 -11.73
C ASP A 148 18.87 -8.32 -13.15
N LYS A 149 17.71 -8.90 -13.49
CA LYS A 149 17.15 -8.86 -14.85
C LYS A 149 15.73 -8.33 -14.87
N PRO A 150 15.52 -7.16 -15.50
CA PRO A 150 14.17 -6.64 -15.72
C PRO A 150 13.31 -7.59 -16.57
N ARG A 151 12.01 -7.64 -16.23
CA ARG A 151 11.00 -8.40 -16.97
C ARG A 151 9.80 -7.52 -17.25
#